data_1e5c7b298b148c5f66ce65c9fc56903f
#
_entry.id   1e5c7b298b148c5f66ce65c9fc56903f
#
_cell.length_a   1.000
_cell.length_b   1.000
_cell.length_c   1.000
_cell.angle_alpha   90.00
_cell.angle_beta   90.00
_cell.angle_gamma   90.00
#
_symmetry.space_group_name_H-M   'P 1'
#
loop_
_entity.id
_entity.type
_entity.pdbx_description
1 polymer ?
#
loop_
_entity_poly.entity_id
_entity_poly.type
_entity_poly.pdbx_seq_one_letter_code
_entity_poly.pdbx_strand_id
1 'polypeptide(L)'
;MAKFDHFNFLGPIYDLIFGRSKNLEIVKLADVNDGHQVLDVGGGTGRVSVLLKKKTANVFIADSAMNMIRQAQDKGIHTVNAASEKLPFRDASFDRIVVVDAFHHVENQDITLNEIWRLLAKDGKIIIEEPNVHNLIVKMIAMGEKLLLMRSHFVPPERIADRFRSFPQARITLKMGKGIAWKIVSKQ
;
A
#
# COMPACT_ATOMS: atom_id res chain seq x y z
N MET A 1 2.65 22.60 -18.07
CA MET A 1 2.11 23.02 -16.77
C MET A 1 2.72 22.12 -15.71
N ALA A 2 3.50 22.64 -14.77
CA ALA A 2 4.08 21.88 -13.68
C ALA A 2 2.94 21.34 -12.80
N LYS A 3 2.82 20.02 -12.68
CA LYS A 3 1.92 19.41 -11.69
C LYS A 3 2.42 19.84 -10.30
N PHE A 4 1.63 20.61 -9.59
CA PHE A 4 1.89 20.99 -8.21
C PHE A 4 1.97 19.70 -7.38
N ASP A 5 3.13 19.43 -6.78
CA ASP A 5 3.37 18.24 -5.98
C ASP A 5 2.79 18.46 -4.58
N HIS A 6 1.52 18.13 -4.43
CA HIS A 6 0.78 18.30 -3.17
C HIS A 6 1.30 17.41 -2.03
N PHE A 7 2.04 16.34 -2.36
CA PHE A 7 2.60 15.41 -1.37
C PHE A 7 3.63 16.07 -0.46
N ASN A 8 4.38 17.05 -0.94
CA ASN A 8 5.37 17.76 -0.14
C ASN A 8 4.75 18.65 0.94
N PHE A 9 3.48 19.06 0.80
CA PHE A 9 2.85 20.00 1.74
C PHE A 9 2.13 19.31 2.90
N LEU A 10 1.49 18.17 2.68
CA LEU A 10 0.70 17.45 3.68
C LEU A 10 1.48 16.31 4.36
N GLY A 11 2.56 15.81 3.74
CA GLY A 11 3.40 14.75 4.29
C GLY A 11 3.89 15.01 5.72
N PRO A 12 4.44 16.19 6.06
CA PRO A 12 4.90 16.50 7.40
C PRO A 12 3.79 16.48 8.47
N ILE A 13 2.57 16.90 8.11
CA ILE A 13 1.42 16.89 9.03
C ILE A 13 0.94 15.47 9.26
N TYR A 14 0.94 14.65 8.22
CA TYR A 14 0.60 13.24 8.28
C TYR A 14 1.59 12.46 9.15
N ASP A 15 2.89 12.69 8.97
CA ASP A 15 3.95 12.07 9.76
C ASP A 15 3.94 12.53 11.23
N LEU A 16 3.53 13.77 11.51
CA LEU A 16 3.39 14.28 12.87
C LEU A 16 2.21 13.64 13.61
N ILE A 17 1.06 13.45 12.93
CA ILE A 17 -0.16 12.92 13.55
C ILE A 17 -0.10 11.40 13.70
N PHE A 18 0.52 10.70 12.75
CA PHE A 18 0.48 9.25 12.65
C PHE A 18 1.84 8.56 12.77
N GLY A 19 2.89 9.29 12.99
CA GLY A 19 4.26 8.99 13.41
C GLY A 19 4.88 7.61 13.13
N ARG A 20 6.13 7.49 13.50
CA ARG A 20 7.04 6.33 13.33
C ARG A 20 6.49 4.95 13.74
N SER A 21 5.48 4.87 14.60
CA SER A 21 4.89 3.60 15.06
C SER A 21 4.15 2.83 13.95
N LYS A 22 3.66 3.52 12.92
CA LYS A 22 2.96 2.92 11.78
C LYS A 22 3.81 1.91 11.02
N ASN A 23 5.03 2.32 10.65
CA ASN A 23 5.89 1.50 9.80
C ASN A 23 6.31 0.17 10.48
N LEU A 24 6.34 0.14 11.81
CA LEU A 24 6.66 -1.08 12.56
C LEU A 24 5.49 -2.06 12.55
N GLU A 25 4.25 -1.57 12.56
CA GLU A 25 3.09 -2.44 12.55
C GLU A 25 2.91 -3.14 11.21
N ILE A 26 3.07 -2.43 10.08
CA ILE A 26 3.00 -3.06 8.76
C ILE A 26 4.06 -4.15 8.57
N VAL A 27 5.28 -3.94 9.09
CA VAL A 27 6.35 -4.96 9.04
C VAL A 27 5.99 -6.20 9.85
N LYS A 28 5.37 -6.03 11.03
CA LYS A 28 4.88 -7.17 11.84
C LYS A 28 3.76 -7.92 11.15
N LEU A 29 2.78 -7.18 10.59
CA LEU A 29 1.64 -7.78 9.92
C LEU A 29 2.03 -8.50 8.63
N ALA A 30 3.01 -7.98 7.91
CA ALA A 30 3.55 -8.60 6.72
C ALA A 30 4.26 -9.92 7.03
N ASP A 31 4.81 -10.08 8.23
CA ASP A 31 5.42 -11.33 8.68
C ASP A 31 6.40 -11.89 7.63
N VAL A 32 7.33 -11.01 7.26
CA VAL A 32 8.33 -11.31 6.22
C VAL A 32 9.45 -12.14 6.81
N ASN A 33 9.77 -13.24 6.13
CA ASN A 33 10.90 -14.11 6.43
C ASN A 33 11.97 -14.00 5.33
N ASP A 34 13.16 -14.48 5.62
CA ASP A 34 14.22 -14.59 4.62
C ASP A 34 13.77 -15.48 3.45
N GLY A 35 14.10 -15.06 2.23
CA GLY A 35 13.66 -15.74 1.00
C GLY A 35 12.30 -15.33 0.46
N HIS A 36 11.41 -14.68 1.25
CA HIS A 36 10.14 -14.18 0.72
C HIS A 36 10.35 -13.13 -0.37
N GLN A 37 9.58 -13.27 -1.46
CA GLN A 37 9.42 -12.23 -2.49
C GLN A 37 8.38 -11.22 -2.02
N VAL A 38 8.75 -9.97 -1.88
CA VAL A 38 7.90 -8.91 -1.33
C VAL A 38 7.67 -7.83 -2.37
N LEU A 39 6.40 -7.46 -2.60
CA LEU A 39 6.01 -6.35 -3.46
C LEU A 39 5.37 -5.23 -2.63
N ASP A 40 5.88 -4.01 -2.77
CA ASP A 40 5.32 -2.78 -2.21
C ASP A 40 4.67 -1.99 -3.35
N VAL A 41 3.33 -2.03 -3.42
CA VAL A 41 2.54 -1.38 -4.48
C VAL A 41 2.21 0.05 -4.06
N GLY A 42 2.63 1.01 -4.88
CA GLY A 42 2.61 2.42 -4.53
C GLY A 42 3.66 2.76 -3.44
N GLY A 43 4.79 2.02 -3.43
CA GLY A 43 5.81 2.14 -2.38
C GLY A 43 6.58 3.46 -2.38
N GLY A 44 6.37 4.30 -3.39
CA GLY A 44 6.91 5.66 -3.48
C GLY A 44 8.41 5.71 -3.31
N THR A 45 8.87 6.48 -2.32
CA THR A 45 10.30 6.62 -2.01
C THR A 45 10.92 5.43 -1.29
N GLY A 46 10.14 4.36 -1.04
CA GLY A 46 10.62 3.15 -0.36
C GLY A 46 10.69 3.25 1.16
N ARG A 47 9.89 4.11 1.78
CA ARG A 47 9.85 4.31 3.24
C ARG A 47 9.59 3.00 4.01
N VAL A 48 8.64 2.21 3.55
CA VAL A 48 8.29 0.91 4.14
C VAL A 48 9.24 -0.19 3.64
N SER A 49 9.53 -0.20 2.35
CA SER A 49 10.39 -1.18 1.69
C SER A 49 11.79 -1.28 2.31
N VAL A 50 12.39 -0.17 2.76
CA VAL A 50 13.67 -0.17 3.49
C VAL A 50 13.60 -1.01 4.78
N LEU A 51 12.45 -1.00 5.46
CA LEU A 51 12.26 -1.80 6.68
C LEU A 51 12.05 -3.28 6.36
N LEU A 52 11.28 -3.57 5.28
CA LEU A 52 11.07 -4.93 4.79
C LEU A 52 12.37 -5.55 4.29
N LYS A 53 13.24 -4.74 3.66
CA LYS A 53 14.57 -5.15 3.18
C LYS A 53 15.51 -5.63 4.29
N LYS A 54 15.26 -5.27 5.55
CA LYS A 54 15.99 -5.83 6.70
C LYS A 54 15.62 -7.29 7.02
N LYS A 55 14.54 -7.81 6.41
CA LYS A 55 14.04 -9.17 6.61
C LYS A 55 14.31 -10.09 5.43
N THR A 56 14.33 -9.57 4.21
CA THR A 56 14.64 -10.29 2.98
C THR A 56 15.31 -9.35 1.98
N ALA A 57 16.20 -9.88 1.13
CA ALA A 57 16.81 -9.10 0.06
C ALA A 57 15.83 -8.84 -1.11
N ASN A 58 14.77 -9.64 -1.24
CA ASN A 58 13.87 -9.69 -2.39
C ASN A 58 12.68 -8.74 -2.23
N VAL A 59 12.95 -7.44 -2.11
CA VAL A 59 11.91 -6.41 -2.00
C VAL A 59 11.85 -5.61 -3.29
N PHE A 60 10.65 -5.50 -3.85
CA PHE A 60 10.34 -4.80 -5.08
C PHE A 60 9.33 -3.69 -4.80
N ILE A 61 9.49 -2.54 -5.46
CA ILE A 61 8.51 -1.46 -5.48
C ILE A 61 7.91 -1.36 -6.88
N ALA A 62 6.60 -1.23 -6.96
CA ALA A 62 5.90 -0.79 -8.16
C ALA A 62 5.22 0.55 -7.87
N ASP A 63 5.55 1.58 -8.63
CA ASP A 63 4.98 2.92 -8.48
C ASP A 63 4.88 3.63 -9.83
N SER A 64 3.88 4.48 -10.01
CA SER A 64 3.69 5.26 -11.24
C SER A 64 4.51 6.57 -11.25
N ALA A 65 4.98 7.02 -10.10
CA ALA A 65 5.70 8.28 -9.93
C ALA A 65 7.22 8.09 -10.08
N MET A 66 7.75 8.38 -11.27
CA MET A 66 9.18 8.20 -11.59
C MET A 66 10.13 8.90 -10.62
N ASN A 67 9.76 10.09 -10.12
CA ASN A 67 10.58 10.83 -9.15
C ASN A 67 10.69 10.12 -7.80
N MET A 68 9.62 9.42 -7.38
CA MET A 68 9.59 8.59 -6.16
C MET A 68 10.47 7.34 -6.35
N ILE A 69 10.35 6.69 -7.50
CA ILE A 69 11.12 5.50 -7.85
C ILE A 69 12.63 5.75 -7.78
N ARG A 70 13.10 6.88 -8.32
CA ARG A 70 14.53 7.23 -8.26
C ARG A 70 15.04 7.28 -6.83
N GLN A 71 14.29 7.88 -5.91
CA GLN A 71 14.67 7.93 -4.50
C GLN A 71 14.67 6.55 -3.82
N ALA A 72 13.82 5.62 -4.26
CA ALA A 72 13.85 4.25 -3.80
C ALA A 72 15.06 3.47 -4.35
N GLN A 73 15.42 3.72 -5.61
CA GLN A 73 16.63 3.15 -6.25
C GLN A 73 17.89 3.56 -5.52
N ASP A 74 18.01 4.84 -5.11
CA ASP A 74 19.14 5.34 -4.31
C ASP A 74 19.32 4.61 -2.97
N LYS A 75 18.22 3.98 -2.46
CA LYS A 75 18.24 3.11 -1.28
C LYS A 75 18.52 1.64 -1.61
N GLY A 76 18.86 1.33 -2.87
CA GLY A 76 19.15 -0.01 -3.35
C GLY A 76 17.95 -0.95 -3.38
N ILE A 77 16.73 -0.44 -3.60
CA ILE A 77 15.51 -1.26 -3.73
C ILE A 77 15.24 -1.50 -5.21
N HIS A 78 14.82 -2.70 -5.56
CA HIS A 78 14.36 -3.02 -6.91
C HIS A 78 13.05 -2.30 -7.20
N THR A 79 12.98 -1.60 -8.33
CA THR A 79 11.80 -0.78 -8.65
C THR A 79 11.32 -1.02 -10.07
N VAL A 80 10.02 -0.85 -10.27
CA VAL A 80 9.39 -0.83 -11.59
C VAL A 80 8.43 0.37 -11.68
N ASN A 81 8.48 1.09 -12.79
CA ASN A 81 7.52 2.13 -13.08
C ASN A 81 6.29 1.53 -13.75
N ALA A 82 5.22 1.39 -13.01
CA ALA A 82 3.98 0.78 -13.48
C ALA A 82 2.77 1.30 -12.68
N ALA A 83 1.61 1.33 -13.35
CA ALA A 83 0.33 1.52 -12.66
C ALA A 83 -0.04 0.23 -11.90
N SER A 84 -0.66 0.38 -10.74
CA SER A 84 -1.08 -0.74 -9.88
C SER A 84 -2.11 -1.66 -10.51
N GLU A 85 -2.81 -1.17 -11.54
CA GLU A 85 -3.80 -1.89 -12.33
C GLU A 85 -3.20 -2.89 -13.34
N LYS A 86 -1.90 -2.75 -13.64
CA LYS A 86 -1.20 -3.62 -14.60
C LYS A 86 0.28 -3.70 -14.24
N LEU A 87 0.63 -4.70 -13.47
CA LEU A 87 1.98 -4.89 -12.97
C LEU A 87 2.75 -5.92 -13.82
N PRO A 88 3.98 -5.64 -14.24
CA PRO A 88 4.71 -6.50 -15.20
C PRO A 88 5.38 -7.68 -14.50
N PHE A 89 4.64 -8.38 -13.67
CA PHE A 89 5.10 -9.58 -12.98
C PHE A 89 4.26 -10.79 -13.33
N ARG A 90 4.84 -11.97 -13.16
CA ARG A 90 4.14 -13.25 -13.38
C ARG A 90 3.12 -13.51 -12.28
N ASP A 91 2.12 -14.32 -12.56
CA ASP A 91 1.16 -14.81 -11.58
C ASP A 91 1.89 -15.53 -10.44
N ALA A 92 1.33 -15.39 -9.23
CA ALA A 92 1.82 -16.08 -8.04
C ALA A 92 3.33 -15.89 -7.76
N SER A 93 3.88 -14.70 -8.04
CA SER A 93 5.31 -14.41 -7.92
C SER A 93 5.71 -13.75 -6.59
N PHE A 94 4.75 -13.38 -5.73
CA PHE A 94 5.04 -12.72 -4.46
C PHE A 94 4.39 -13.43 -3.26
N ASP A 95 5.18 -13.66 -2.23
CA ASP A 95 4.73 -14.22 -0.95
C ASP A 95 4.04 -13.16 -0.10
N ARG A 96 4.48 -11.92 -0.22
CA ARG A 96 3.95 -10.78 0.53
C ARG A 96 3.73 -9.58 -0.39
N ILE A 97 2.54 -9.01 -0.30
CA ILE A 97 2.23 -7.76 -1.01
C ILE A 97 1.76 -6.76 0.02
N VAL A 98 2.36 -5.57 0.03
CA VAL A 98 1.96 -4.47 0.88
C VAL A 98 1.49 -3.29 0.03
N VAL A 99 0.46 -2.59 0.51
CA VAL A 99 -0.04 -1.34 -0.07
C VAL A 99 -0.25 -0.38 1.09
N VAL A 100 0.56 0.68 1.18
CA VAL A 100 0.59 1.56 2.36
C VAL A 100 0.35 3.00 1.97
N ASP A 101 -0.73 3.58 2.45
CA ASP A 101 -1.13 4.96 2.13
C ASP A 101 -1.18 5.24 0.61
N ALA A 102 -1.53 4.25 -0.20
CA ALA A 102 -1.48 4.34 -1.66
C ALA A 102 -2.78 3.91 -2.35
N PHE A 103 -3.57 3.04 -1.71
CA PHE A 103 -4.74 2.44 -2.34
C PHE A 103 -5.85 3.46 -2.67
N HIS A 104 -5.98 4.53 -1.89
CA HIS A 104 -6.95 5.59 -2.15
C HIS A 104 -6.56 6.51 -3.34
N HIS A 105 -5.33 6.38 -3.86
CA HIS A 105 -4.84 7.14 -5.02
C HIS A 105 -4.90 6.36 -6.33
N VAL A 106 -5.15 5.04 -6.30
CA VAL A 106 -5.21 4.23 -7.53
C VAL A 106 -6.41 4.63 -8.38
N GLU A 107 -6.27 4.56 -9.68
CA GLU A 107 -7.31 4.98 -10.63
C GLU A 107 -8.52 4.03 -10.57
N ASN A 108 -8.25 2.72 -10.53
CA ASN A 108 -9.28 1.69 -10.42
C ASN A 108 -8.96 0.68 -9.34
N GLN A 109 -9.63 0.83 -8.20
CA GLN A 109 -9.42 -0.03 -7.03
C GLN A 109 -9.75 -1.50 -7.28
N ASP A 110 -10.80 -1.80 -8.06
CA ASP A 110 -11.19 -3.19 -8.33
C ASP A 110 -10.19 -3.88 -9.25
N ILE A 111 -9.68 -3.21 -10.26
CA ILE A 111 -8.63 -3.74 -11.12
C ILE A 111 -7.34 -3.95 -10.32
N THR A 112 -6.96 -3.00 -9.45
CA THR A 112 -5.80 -3.15 -8.57
C THR A 112 -5.93 -4.35 -7.65
N LEU A 113 -7.10 -4.58 -7.02
CA LEU A 113 -7.32 -5.75 -6.16
C LEU A 113 -7.19 -7.06 -6.94
N ASN A 114 -7.74 -7.13 -8.15
CA ASN A 114 -7.58 -8.31 -9.02
C ASN A 114 -6.11 -8.54 -9.36
N GLU A 115 -5.38 -7.47 -9.66
CA GLU A 115 -3.98 -7.55 -10.06
C GLU A 115 -3.08 -8.02 -8.89
N ILE A 116 -3.22 -7.43 -7.70
CA ILE A 116 -2.44 -7.89 -6.54
C ILE A 116 -2.83 -9.31 -6.10
N TRP A 117 -4.10 -9.73 -6.31
CA TRP A 117 -4.52 -11.11 -6.07
C TRP A 117 -3.91 -12.10 -7.06
N ARG A 118 -3.82 -11.73 -8.34
CA ARG A 118 -3.15 -12.52 -9.39
C ARG A 118 -1.68 -12.78 -9.03
N LEU A 119 -1.01 -11.73 -8.54
CA LEU A 119 0.42 -11.77 -8.19
C LEU A 119 0.72 -12.53 -6.90
N LEU A 120 -0.27 -12.69 -6.02
CA LEU A 120 -0.09 -13.35 -4.73
C LEU A 120 0.08 -14.85 -4.90
N ALA A 121 1.17 -15.40 -4.38
CA ALA A 121 1.44 -16.84 -4.32
C ALA A 121 0.44 -17.56 -3.41
N LYS A 122 0.35 -18.88 -3.54
CA LYS A 122 -0.32 -19.72 -2.55
C LYS A 122 0.33 -19.52 -1.18
N ASP A 123 -0.45 -19.53 -0.12
CA ASP A 123 -0.05 -19.24 1.27
C ASP A 123 0.54 -17.83 1.47
N GLY A 124 0.40 -16.98 0.45
CA GLY A 124 0.82 -15.60 0.48
C GLY A 124 -0.12 -14.69 1.27
N LYS A 125 0.34 -13.45 1.54
CA LYS A 125 -0.39 -12.47 2.33
C LYS A 125 -0.34 -11.09 1.70
N ILE A 126 -1.50 -10.44 1.58
CA ILE A 126 -1.65 -9.03 1.21
C ILE A 126 -1.96 -8.23 2.47
N ILE A 127 -1.31 -7.08 2.65
CA ILE A 127 -1.62 -6.13 3.71
C ILE A 127 -1.86 -4.76 3.09
N ILE A 128 -3.09 -4.26 3.22
CA ILE A 128 -3.45 -2.91 2.79
C ILE A 128 -3.61 -2.05 4.03
N GLU A 129 -2.73 -1.07 4.21
CA GLU A 129 -2.81 -0.05 5.25
C GLU A 129 -3.37 1.23 4.64
N GLU A 130 -4.49 1.73 5.19
CA GLU A 130 -5.15 2.92 4.72
C GLU A 130 -5.68 3.76 5.88
N PRO A 131 -5.82 5.07 5.71
CA PRO A 131 -6.48 5.92 6.68
C PRO A 131 -7.89 5.43 7.02
N ASN A 132 -8.22 5.42 8.30
CA ASN A 132 -9.54 5.00 8.77
C ASN A 132 -10.53 6.17 8.68
N VAL A 133 -11.34 6.20 7.65
CA VAL A 133 -12.34 7.27 7.41
C VAL A 133 -13.46 7.35 8.45
N HIS A 134 -13.56 6.41 9.40
CA HIS A 134 -14.44 6.55 10.55
C HIS A 134 -13.89 7.53 11.60
N ASN A 135 -12.58 7.80 11.57
CA ASN A 135 -11.97 8.81 12.42
C ASN A 135 -12.28 10.21 11.91
N LEU A 136 -12.76 11.09 12.79
CA LEU A 136 -13.18 12.45 12.42
C LEU A 136 -12.04 13.29 11.84
N ILE A 137 -10.83 13.16 12.37
CA ILE A 137 -9.64 13.89 11.88
C ILE A 137 -9.29 13.43 10.47
N VAL A 138 -9.34 12.12 10.22
CA VAL A 138 -9.10 11.55 8.88
C VAL A 138 -10.17 12.02 7.90
N LYS A 139 -11.44 12.11 8.32
CA LYS A 139 -12.51 12.69 7.48
C LYS A 139 -12.23 14.14 7.10
N MET A 140 -11.75 14.94 8.04
CA MET A 140 -11.40 16.34 7.76
C MET A 140 -10.23 16.45 6.76
N ILE A 141 -9.21 15.61 6.91
CA ILE A 141 -8.08 15.55 5.97
C ILE A 141 -8.57 15.13 4.58
N ALA A 142 -9.34 14.05 4.49
CA ALA A 142 -9.91 13.55 3.22
C ALA A 142 -10.80 14.60 2.53
N MET A 143 -11.54 15.41 3.30
CA MET A 143 -12.33 16.52 2.77
C MET A 143 -11.43 17.65 2.26
N GLY A 144 -10.33 17.97 2.95
CA GLY A 144 -9.33 18.93 2.50
C GLY A 144 -8.64 18.49 1.20
N GLU A 145 -8.25 17.25 1.08
CA GLU A 145 -7.67 16.67 -0.17
C GLU A 145 -8.65 16.77 -1.34
N LYS A 146 -9.93 16.48 -1.10
CA LYS A 146 -10.98 16.61 -2.11
C LYS A 146 -11.18 18.07 -2.57
N LEU A 147 -11.07 19.03 -1.63
CA LEU A 147 -11.15 20.46 -1.93
C LEU A 147 -9.94 20.93 -2.76
N LEU A 148 -8.77 20.32 -2.55
CA LEU A 148 -7.53 20.59 -3.28
C LEU A 148 -7.45 19.83 -4.62
N LEU A 149 -8.57 19.27 -5.12
CA LEU A 149 -8.68 18.52 -6.38
C LEU A 149 -7.72 17.30 -6.45
N MET A 150 -7.29 16.79 -5.31
CA MET A 150 -6.56 15.52 -5.26
C MET A 150 -7.55 14.39 -5.62
N ARG A 151 -7.13 13.50 -6.54
CA ARG A 151 -7.96 12.35 -6.96
C ARG A 151 -7.90 11.23 -5.91
N SER A 152 -8.31 11.52 -4.68
CA SER A 152 -8.31 10.56 -3.59
C SER A 152 -9.68 9.90 -3.45
N HIS A 153 -9.73 8.58 -3.56
CA HIS A 153 -10.94 7.76 -3.45
C HIS A 153 -10.93 6.98 -2.14
N PHE A 154 -11.12 7.68 -1.02
CA PHE A 154 -11.21 7.02 0.28
C PHE A 154 -12.48 6.18 0.38
N VAL A 155 -12.32 4.93 0.73
CA VAL A 155 -13.42 3.99 0.99
C VAL A 155 -13.33 3.46 2.43
N PRO A 156 -14.49 3.15 3.05
CA PRO A 156 -14.50 2.50 4.36
C PRO A 156 -13.69 1.21 4.34
N PRO A 157 -12.93 0.93 5.42
CA PRO A 157 -12.08 -0.27 5.50
C PRO A 157 -12.82 -1.58 5.23
N GLU A 158 -14.08 -1.64 5.66
CA GLU A 158 -14.96 -2.80 5.48
C GLU A 158 -15.24 -3.08 4.00
N ARG A 159 -15.43 -2.02 3.20
CA ARG A 159 -15.69 -2.18 1.76
C ARG A 159 -14.50 -2.79 1.02
N ILE A 160 -13.28 -2.45 1.40
CA ILE A 160 -12.08 -3.07 0.81
C ILE A 160 -12.02 -4.55 1.22
N ALA A 161 -12.30 -4.85 2.48
CA ALA A 161 -12.36 -6.22 2.98
C ALA A 161 -13.44 -7.04 2.26
N ASP A 162 -14.64 -6.47 2.07
CA ASP A 162 -15.77 -7.14 1.41
C ASP A 162 -15.45 -7.50 -0.06
N ARG A 163 -14.70 -6.66 -0.77
CA ARG A 163 -14.26 -6.96 -2.14
C ARG A 163 -13.40 -8.22 -2.22
N PHE A 164 -12.58 -8.48 -1.21
CA PHE A 164 -11.78 -9.71 -1.16
C PHE A 164 -12.61 -10.98 -0.87
N ARG A 165 -13.82 -10.86 -0.35
CA ARG A 165 -14.69 -12.03 -0.11
C ARG A 165 -15.13 -12.74 -1.40
N SER A 166 -15.07 -12.05 -2.53
CA SER A 166 -15.36 -12.67 -3.83
C SER A 166 -14.22 -13.51 -4.38
N PHE A 167 -13.00 -13.37 -3.82
CA PHE A 167 -11.85 -14.13 -4.28
C PHE A 167 -11.84 -15.54 -3.65
N PRO A 168 -11.65 -16.60 -4.46
CA PRO A 168 -11.59 -17.95 -3.93
C PRO A 168 -10.43 -18.11 -2.94
N GLN A 169 -10.68 -18.84 -1.85
CA GLN A 169 -9.65 -19.15 -0.84
C GLN A 169 -9.08 -17.91 -0.08
N ALA A 170 -9.73 -16.73 -0.18
CA ALA A 170 -9.32 -15.56 0.58
C ALA A 170 -9.80 -15.66 2.04
N ARG A 171 -8.86 -15.50 2.98
CA ARG A 171 -9.18 -15.24 4.40
C ARG A 171 -8.84 -13.80 4.71
N ILE A 172 -9.80 -13.09 5.32
CA ILE A 172 -9.70 -11.66 5.54
C ILE A 172 -9.75 -11.38 7.04
N THR A 173 -8.79 -10.60 7.52
CA THR A 173 -8.78 -10.02 8.86
C THR A 173 -8.72 -8.50 8.75
N LEU A 174 -9.66 -7.82 9.42
CA LEU A 174 -9.67 -6.37 9.53
C LEU A 174 -9.16 -5.98 10.91
N LYS A 175 -8.08 -5.20 10.96
CA LYS A 175 -7.53 -4.62 12.18
C LYS A 175 -7.71 -3.11 12.17
N MET A 176 -8.32 -2.58 13.23
CA MET A 176 -8.58 -1.14 13.37
C MET A 176 -7.62 -0.52 14.37
N GLY A 177 -7.05 0.62 14.02
CA GLY A 177 -6.20 1.46 14.88
C GLY A 177 -6.75 2.87 15.02
N LYS A 178 -6.03 3.70 15.76
CA LYS A 178 -6.37 5.13 15.93
C LYS A 178 -6.11 5.90 14.64
N GLY A 179 -7.06 5.92 13.71
CA GLY A 179 -6.95 6.65 12.44
C GLY A 179 -6.39 5.84 11.28
N ILE A 180 -6.06 4.57 11.47
CA ILE A 180 -5.59 3.65 10.44
C ILE A 180 -6.36 2.35 10.52
N ALA A 181 -6.52 1.69 9.37
CA ALA A 181 -7.07 0.35 9.28
C ALA A 181 -6.20 -0.52 8.38
N TRP A 182 -5.95 -1.75 8.81
CA TRP A 182 -5.22 -2.78 8.07
C TRP A 182 -6.17 -3.87 7.60
N LYS A 183 -6.16 -4.15 6.31
CA LYS A 183 -6.84 -5.27 5.68
C LYS A 183 -5.78 -6.31 5.40
N ILE A 184 -5.84 -7.43 6.09
CA ILE A 184 -4.91 -8.54 5.99
C ILE A 184 -5.65 -9.66 5.27
N VAL A 185 -5.16 -10.03 4.10
CA VAL A 185 -5.77 -11.04 3.25
C VAL A 185 -4.76 -12.14 2.99
N SER A 186 -5.11 -13.37 3.32
CA SER A 186 -4.28 -14.55 3.06
C SER A 186 -4.94 -15.42 1.99
N LYS A 187 -4.13 -15.94 1.06
CA LYS A 187 -4.54 -16.90 0.03
C LYS A 187 -4.18 -18.30 0.51
N GLN A 188 -5.17 -19.19 0.55
CA GLN A 188 -4.98 -20.58 0.97
C GLN A 188 -4.84 -21.53 -0.20
#